data_4fb67b1119951d649d67e542b002e386
#
_entry.id   4fb67b1119951d649d67e542b002e386
#
_cell.length_a   1.000
_cell.length_b   1.000
_cell.length_c   1.000
_cell.angle_alpha   90.00
_cell.angle_beta   90.00
_cell.angle_gamma   90.00
#
_symmetry.space_group_name_H-M   'P 1'
#
loop_
_entity.id
_entity.type
_entity.pdbx_description
1 polymer ?
#
loop_
_entity_poly.entity_id
_entity_poly.type
_entity_poly.pdbx_seq_one_letter_code
_entity_poly.pdbx_strand_id
1 'polypeptide(L)'
;YAGLDKDEDFFMDGGKMVLPLDKAHVEENLKNITEIVKNEKANVNFIQEIDEDSKRSYNINQVTKFDEILGLNSILAYNFKVRYVPYPVPPLGKVKSGIYTATSFNVENARRFQMAIPFTFPERLANLKRGFSVIYTKVENSDKHLVLINAHLDAYDKGNSGKKAQMKQLLEFIDYEYKKGNYVLVGADFNQSLKTLTQDEINVVPKELWRAENLDKSMLPAGFNLVYDESKNSARLNNKPYVKDSEGTYGFIIDGYIASENIEVLGVETLNQEYRYSDHNPVKLRYKLK
;
A
#
# COMPACT_ATOMS: atom_id res chain seq x y z
N TYR A 1 0.45 -5.36 6.96
CA TYR A 1 -0.90 -5.55 7.49
C TYR A 1 -0.86 -5.90 9.00
N ALA A 2 -1.99 -5.86 9.69
CA ALA A 2 -2.03 -6.03 11.16
C ALA A 2 -1.53 -7.40 11.69
N GLY A 3 -1.24 -8.34 10.83
CA GLY A 3 -0.67 -9.64 11.17
C GLY A 3 0.86 -9.73 11.04
N LEU A 4 1.54 -8.63 10.70
CA LEU A 4 3.00 -8.62 10.52
C LEU A 4 3.60 -7.42 11.26
N ASP A 5 3.91 -7.61 12.53
CA ASP A 5 4.64 -6.61 13.32
C ASP A 5 6.15 -6.94 13.41
N LYS A 6 6.86 -6.20 14.27
CA LYS A 6 8.31 -6.35 14.42
C LYS A 6 8.77 -7.73 14.87
N ASP A 7 7.93 -8.50 15.56
CA ASP A 7 8.29 -9.79 16.16
C ASP A 7 7.96 -10.98 15.24
N GLU A 8 7.34 -10.74 14.10
CA GLU A 8 6.93 -11.74 13.14
C GLU A 8 7.78 -11.74 11.86
N ASP A 9 7.78 -12.86 11.17
CA ASP A 9 8.36 -13.04 9.83
C ASP A 9 7.29 -13.51 8.83
N PHE A 10 7.64 -13.58 7.54
CA PHE A 10 6.71 -14.00 6.50
C PHE A 10 7.38 -14.94 5.50
N PHE A 11 6.73 -16.05 5.21
CA PHE A 11 7.31 -17.11 4.38
C PHE A 11 7.66 -16.67 2.94
N MET A 12 6.96 -15.68 2.38
CA MET A 12 7.25 -15.18 1.03
C MET A 12 8.52 -14.31 0.99
N ASP A 13 8.92 -13.75 2.12
CA ASP A 13 10.10 -12.90 2.27
C ASP A 13 11.33 -13.67 2.76
N GLY A 14 11.22 -14.98 2.86
CA GLY A 14 12.28 -15.85 3.37
C GLY A 14 12.15 -16.23 4.84
N GLY A 15 11.10 -15.80 5.51
CA GLY A 15 10.72 -16.22 6.87
C GLY A 15 10.04 -17.59 6.87
N LYS A 16 9.39 -17.93 7.98
CA LYS A 16 8.76 -19.24 8.22
C LYS A 16 7.25 -19.13 8.48
N MET A 17 6.78 -18.00 8.99
CA MET A 17 5.39 -17.84 9.40
C MET A 17 4.48 -17.68 8.19
N VAL A 18 3.35 -18.38 8.24
CA VAL A 18 2.27 -18.32 7.24
C VAL A 18 1.08 -17.55 7.77
N LEU A 19 0.83 -17.68 9.05
CA LEU A 19 -0.23 -17.02 9.81
C LEU A 19 0.40 -16.29 10.99
N PRO A 20 -0.18 -15.16 11.44
CA PRO A 20 0.24 -14.48 12.66
C PRO A 20 0.16 -15.39 13.88
N LEU A 21 0.84 -15.01 14.96
CA LEU A 21 0.94 -15.78 16.21
C LEU A 21 -0.44 -16.26 16.71
N ASP A 22 -1.36 -15.33 16.94
CA ASP A 22 -2.72 -15.64 17.35
C ASP A 22 -3.69 -14.47 17.06
N LYS A 23 -4.96 -14.68 17.37
CA LYS A 23 -6.02 -13.68 17.14
C LYS A 23 -5.84 -12.44 18.02
N ALA A 24 -5.47 -12.61 19.29
CA ALA A 24 -5.31 -11.50 20.24
C ALA A 24 -4.19 -10.55 19.78
N HIS A 25 -3.11 -11.12 19.23
CA HIS A 25 -2.01 -10.37 18.65
C HIS A 25 -2.46 -9.48 17.47
N VAL A 26 -3.24 -10.03 16.53
CA VAL A 26 -3.80 -9.25 15.41
C VAL A 26 -4.77 -8.19 15.91
N GLU A 27 -5.60 -8.47 16.91
CA GLU A 27 -6.52 -7.49 17.50
C GLU A 27 -5.78 -6.35 18.19
N GLU A 28 -4.68 -6.63 18.90
CA GLU A 28 -3.84 -5.61 19.53
C GLU A 28 -3.14 -4.73 18.50
N ASN A 29 -2.53 -5.33 17.48
CA ASN A 29 -1.91 -4.60 16.39
C ASN A 29 -2.92 -3.70 15.69
N LEU A 30 -4.09 -4.22 15.31
CA LEU A 30 -5.15 -3.46 14.67
C LEU A 30 -5.61 -2.27 15.53
N LYS A 31 -5.79 -2.48 16.83
CA LYS A 31 -6.13 -1.42 17.77
C LYS A 31 -5.09 -0.29 17.74
N ASN A 32 -3.82 -0.63 17.85
CA ASN A 32 -2.74 0.36 17.86
C ASN A 32 -2.60 1.08 16.51
N ILE A 33 -2.71 0.35 15.38
CA ILE A 33 -2.69 0.94 14.04
C ILE A 33 -3.84 1.95 13.89
N THR A 34 -5.06 1.58 14.27
CA THR A 34 -6.22 2.47 14.14
C THR A 34 -6.12 3.70 15.04
N GLU A 35 -5.53 3.58 16.23
CA GLU A 35 -5.25 4.70 17.11
C GLU A 35 -4.20 5.67 16.52
N ILE A 36 -3.12 5.14 15.93
CA ILE A 36 -2.11 5.96 15.25
C ILE A 36 -2.75 6.74 14.11
N VAL A 37 -3.50 6.07 13.24
CA VAL A 37 -4.17 6.71 12.09
C VAL A 37 -5.17 7.78 12.55
N LYS A 38 -5.98 7.49 13.57
CA LYS A 38 -6.92 8.45 14.16
C LYS A 38 -6.23 9.69 14.70
N ASN A 39 -5.12 9.52 15.40
CA ASN A 39 -4.39 10.62 16.06
C ASN A 39 -3.78 11.59 15.06
N GLU A 40 -3.47 11.12 13.83
CA GLU A 40 -2.97 11.98 12.76
C GLU A 40 -4.03 12.92 12.19
N LYS A 41 -5.32 12.67 12.42
CA LYS A 41 -6.45 13.52 11.98
C LYS A 41 -6.39 13.88 10.50
N ALA A 42 -5.92 12.95 9.68
CA ALA A 42 -5.77 13.16 8.24
C ALA A 42 -7.14 13.29 7.57
N ASN A 43 -7.25 14.20 6.59
CA ASN A 43 -8.45 14.33 5.77
C ASN A 43 -8.64 13.17 4.81
N VAL A 44 -7.55 12.47 4.47
CA VAL A 44 -7.53 11.32 3.58
C VAL A 44 -6.63 10.24 4.16
N ASN A 45 -7.11 9.01 4.21
CA ASN A 45 -6.36 7.84 4.66
C ASN A 45 -6.37 6.80 3.54
N PHE A 46 -5.19 6.49 3.02
CA PHE A 46 -4.97 5.38 2.08
C PHE A 46 -4.37 4.21 2.83
N ILE A 47 -5.09 3.10 2.90
CA ILE A 47 -4.68 1.90 3.63
C ILE A 47 -4.62 0.73 2.66
N GLN A 48 -3.49 0.06 2.60
CA GLN A 48 -3.27 -1.13 1.81
C GLN A 48 -3.34 -2.37 2.71
N GLU A 49 -3.55 -3.54 2.10
CA GLU A 49 -3.58 -4.85 2.78
C GLU A 49 -4.58 -4.97 3.94
N ILE A 50 -5.72 -4.31 3.84
CA ILE A 50 -6.78 -4.43 4.85
C ILE A 50 -7.63 -5.68 4.59
N ASP A 51 -7.83 -6.49 5.62
CA ASP A 51 -8.66 -7.68 5.56
C ASP A 51 -10.09 -7.40 6.04
N GLU A 52 -11.08 -7.79 5.24
CA GLU A 52 -12.47 -7.81 5.65
C GLU A 52 -12.86 -9.15 6.27
N ASP A 53 -12.37 -10.26 5.68
CA ASP A 53 -12.70 -11.61 6.14
C ASP A 53 -11.66 -12.60 5.59
N SER A 54 -10.51 -12.68 6.23
CA SER A 54 -9.39 -13.52 5.82
C SER A 54 -8.95 -14.44 6.94
N LYS A 55 -8.65 -15.71 6.62
CA LYS A 55 -8.12 -16.67 7.61
C LYS A 55 -6.81 -16.17 8.21
N ARG A 56 -5.95 -15.51 7.40
CA ARG A 56 -4.67 -14.94 7.83
C ARG A 56 -4.80 -13.88 8.93
N SER A 57 -5.97 -13.27 9.09
CA SER A 57 -6.28 -12.30 10.15
C SER A 57 -7.38 -12.81 11.09
N TYR A 58 -7.50 -14.12 11.24
CA TYR A 58 -8.49 -14.79 12.12
C TYR A 58 -9.94 -14.35 11.85
N ASN A 59 -10.25 -13.99 10.58
CA ASN A 59 -11.54 -13.45 10.11
C ASN A 59 -11.97 -12.17 10.84
N ILE A 60 -11.02 -11.40 11.36
CA ILE A 60 -11.29 -10.07 11.94
C ILE A 60 -11.65 -9.12 10.80
N ASN A 61 -12.79 -8.45 10.92
CA ASN A 61 -13.17 -7.40 9.98
C ASN A 61 -12.44 -6.09 10.35
N GLN A 62 -11.31 -5.85 9.72
CA GLN A 62 -10.50 -4.66 9.94
C GLN A 62 -11.15 -3.41 9.35
N VAL A 63 -11.93 -3.56 8.26
CA VAL A 63 -12.66 -2.45 7.61
C VAL A 63 -13.63 -1.82 8.59
N THR A 64 -14.47 -2.64 9.25
CA THR A 64 -15.42 -2.15 10.25
C THR A 64 -14.70 -1.42 11.40
N LYS A 65 -13.53 -1.89 11.82
CA LYS A 65 -12.75 -1.23 12.88
C LYS A 65 -12.26 0.17 12.46
N PHE A 66 -11.79 0.31 11.22
CA PHE A 66 -11.43 1.62 10.69
C PHE A 66 -12.64 2.53 10.53
N ASP A 67 -13.77 2.04 10.03
CA ASP A 67 -15.01 2.81 9.90
C ASP A 67 -15.50 3.32 11.26
N GLU A 68 -15.53 2.46 12.28
CA GLU A 68 -15.92 2.82 13.65
C GLU A 68 -15.03 3.90 14.26
N ILE A 69 -13.71 3.82 14.02
CA ILE A 69 -12.74 4.70 14.68
C ILE A 69 -12.58 6.04 13.96
N LEU A 70 -12.63 6.04 12.63
CA LEU A 70 -12.43 7.24 11.82
C LEU A 70 -13.73 8.02 11.63
N GLY A 71 -14.88 7.37 11.46
CA GLY A 71 -16.16 8.02 11.21
C GLY A 71 -16.19 8.83 9.91
N LEU A 72 -15.41 8.43 8.91
CA LEU A 72 -15.24 9.12 7.64
C LEU A 72 -15.99 8.40 6.50
N ASN A 73 -16.18 9.07 5.37
CA ASN A 73 -16.65 8.42 4.15
C ASN A 73 -15.58 7.42 3.68
N SER A 74 -15.95 6.17 3.47
CA SER A 74 -14.97 5.13 3.12
C SER A 74 -15.39 4.26 1.95
N ILE A 75 -14.41 3.67 1.28
CA ILE A 75 -14.59 2.63 0.28
C ILE A 75 -13.54 1.53 0.46
N LEU A 76 -13.96 0.29 0.20
CA LEU A 76 -13.09 -0.87 0.08
C LEU A 76 -13.05 -1.36 -1.38
N ALA A 77 -11.85 -1.50 -1.94
CA ALA A 77 -11.62 -2.08 -3.24
C ALA A 77 -10.81 -3.37 -3.10
N TYR A 78 -11.42 -4.51 -3.43
CA TYR A 78 -10.75 -5.81 -3.27
C TYR A 78 -9.60 -6.00 -4.25
N ASN A 79 -8.46 -6.45 -3.71
CA ASN A 79 -7.29 -6.89 -4.47
C ASN A 79 -7.10 -8.41 -4.42
N PHE A 80 -7.58 -9.04 -3.33
CA PHE A 80 -7.50 -10.48 -3.15
C PHE A 80 -8.83 -10.99 -2.57
N LYS A 81 -9.64 -11.64 -3.41
CA LYS A 81 -10.94 -12.18 -3.01
C LYS A 81 -11.08 -13.59 -3.55
N VAL A 82 -10.74 -14.58 -2.71
CA VAL A 82 -10.79 -16.01 -3.04
C VAL A 82 -11.34 -16.82 -1.88
N ARG A 83 -12.02 -17.92 -2.22
CA ARG A 83 -12.59 -18.80 -1.20
C ARG A 83 -11.55 -19.65 -0.50
N TYR A 84 -10.49 -20.03 -1.20
CA TYR A 84 -9.46 -20.89 -0.66
C TYR A 84 -8.16 -20.78 -1.46
N VAL A 85 -7.06 -20.50 -0.75
CA VAL A 85 -5.69 -20.55 -1.26
C VAL A 85 -5.04 -21.79 -0.65
N PRO A 86 -4.70 -22.82 -1.47
CA PRO A 86 -4.21 -24.11 -0.96
C PRO A 86 -2.76 -24.11 -0.49
N TYR A 87 -2.04 -23.05 -0.74
CA TYR A 87 -0.60 -22.92 -0.46
C TYR A 87 -0.36 -21.75 0.51
N PRO A 88 0.71 -21.78 1.33
CA PRO A 88 1.63 -22.89 1.57
C PRO A 88 1.03 -23.97 2.49
N VAL A 89 1.82 -24.68 3.29
CA VAL A 89 1.35 -25.60 4.32
C VAL A 89 1.78 -25.05 5.68
N PRO A 90 0.83 -24.71 6.58
CA PRO A 90 -0.63 -24.77 6.44
C PRO A 90 -1.18 -23.79 5.41
N PRO A 91 -2.35 -24.06 4.78
CA PRO A 91 -2.89 -23.22 3.73
C PRO A 91 -3.34 -21.85 4.22
N LEU A 92 -3.09 -20.80 3.43
CA LEU A 92 -3.64 -19.46 3.69
C LEU A 92 -5.17 -19.46 3.79
N GLY A 93 -5.84 -20.39 3.08
CA GLY A 93 -7.28 -20.56 3.14
C GLY A 93 -8.03 -19.40 2.50
N LYS A 94 -9.14 -18.98 3.10
CA LYS A 94 -9.96 -17.86 2.62
C LYS A 94 -9.21 -16.54 2.76
N VAL A 95 -9.26 -15.74 1.69
CA VAL A 95 -8.75 -14.36 1.70
C VAL A 95 -9.80 -13.43 1.11
N LYS A 96 -10.09 -12.34 1.81
CA LYS A 96 -10.95 -11.26 1.40
C LYS A 96 -10.33 -9.96 1.87
N SER A 97 -9.43 -9.42 1.05
CA SER A 97 -8.54 -8.31 1.33
C SER A 97 -8.52 -7.29 0.21
N GLY A 98 -8.17 -6.06 0.54
CA GLY A 98 -8.14 -4.99 -0.44
C GLY A 98 -7.35 -3.76 0.00
N ILE A 99 -7.66 -2.68 -0.67
CA ILE A 99 -7.24 -1.32 -0.35
C ILE A 99 -8.44 -0.53 0.12
N TYR A 100 -8.26 0.23 1.19
CA TYR A 100 -9.31 1.01 1.83
C TYR A 100 -8.93 2.49 1.77
N THR A 101 -9.89 3.32 1.40
CA THR A 101 -9.70 4.77 1.40
C THR A 101 -10.80 5.39 2.24
N ALA A 102 -10.42 6.21 3.23
CA ALA A 102 -11.36 7.00 4.02
C ALA A 102 -11.05 8.49 3.86
N THR A 103 -12.08 9.33 3.76
CA THR A 103 -11.91 10.77 3.59
C THR A 103 -13.01 11.56 4.28
N SER A 104 -12.63 12.73 4.83
CA SER A 104 -13.58 13.73 5.35
C SER A 104 -14.23 14.57 4.24
N PHE A 105 -13.74 14.47 3.00
CA PHE A 105 -14.29 15.21 1.89
C PHE A 105 -15.59 14.58 1.38
N ASN A 106 -16.44 15.40 0.74
CA ASN A 106 -17.65 14.92 0.08
C ASN A 106 -17.29 14.10 -1.15
N VAL A 107 -17.66 12.84 -1.14
CA VAL A 107 -17.43 11.90 -2.24
C VAL A 107 -18.58 12.02 -3.25
N GLU A 108 -18.27 12.41 -4.49
CA GLU A 108 -19.25 12.45 -5.58
C GLU A 108 -19.29 11.11 -6.34
N ASN A 109 -18.16 10.46 -6.49
CA ASN A 109 -18.05 9.19 -7.20
C ASN A 109 -16.88 8.39 -6.64
N ALA A 110 -17.01 7.07 -6.68
CA ALA A 110 -15.94 6.16 -6.31
C ALA A 110 -15.94 4.94 -7.24
N ARG A 111 -14.75 4.53 -7.69
CA ARG A 111 -14.58 3.43 -8.64
C ARG A 111 -13.36 2.60 -8.29
N ARG A 112 -13.38 1.33 -8.68
CA ARG A 112 -12.22 0.46 -8.71
C ARG A 112 -11.85 0.16 -10.17
N PHE A 113 -10.58 0.31 -10.50
CA PHE A 113 -10.02 -0.06 -11.80
C PHE A 113 -9.14 -1.29 -11.65
N GLN A 114 -9.40 -2.29 -12.49
CA GLN A 114 -8.61 -3.52 -12.51
C GLN A 114 -7.27 -3.24 -13.21
N MET A 115 -6.17 -3.60 -12.54
CA MET A 115 -4.84 -3.60 -13.16
C MET A 115 -4.52 -4.93 -13.85
N ALA A 116 -3.42 -4.95 -14.60
CA ALA A 116 -2.87 -6.16 -15.20
C ALA A 116 -2.67 -7.26 -14.14
N ILE A 117 -3.04 -8.49 -14.50
CA ILE A 117 -2.90 -9.66 -13.64
C ILE A 117 -1.73 -10.50 -14.23
N PRO A 118 -0.58 -10.59 -13.53
CA PRO A 118 0.60 -11.26 -14.06
C PRO A 118 0.51 -12.80 -14.01
N PHE A 119 -0.54 -13.31 -13.37
CA PHE A 119 -0.72 -14.75 -13.17
C PHE A 119 -1.51 -15.39 -14.30
N THR A 120 -1.06 -16.57 -14.77
CA THR A 120 -1.76 -17.37 -15.75
C THR A 120 -2.67 -18.42 -15.10
N PHE A 121 -3.50 -19.11 -15.90
CA PHE A 121 -4.28 -20.25 -15.40
C PHE A 121 -3.34 -21.45 -15.12
N PRO A 122 -3.51 -22.22 -14.02
CA PRO A 122 -4.57 -22.08 -13.00
C PRO A 122 -4.25 -21.13 -11.84
N GLU A 123 -3.04 -20.62 -11.69
CA GLU A 123 -2.60 -19.78 -10.57
C GLU A 123 -3.49 -18.54 -10.37
N ARG A 124 -3.93 -17.94 -11.48
CA ARG A 124 -4.82 -16.76 -11.48
C ARG A 124 -6.12 -16.97 -10.69
N LEU A 125 -6.58 -18.21 -10.51
CA LEU A 125 -7.84 -18.51 -9.78
C LEU A 125 -7.70 -18.22 -8.27
N ALA A 126 -6.53 -18.47 -7.72
CA ALA A 126 -6.25 -18.37 -6.28
C ALA A 126 -5.19 -17.31 -5.95
N ASN A 127 -5.04 -16.30 -6.81
CA ASN A 127 -4.02 -15.27 -6.64
C ASN A 127 -4.60 -13.85 -6.69
N LEU A 128 -3.74 -12.88 -6.41
CA LEU A 128 -4.02 -11.45 -6.39
C LEU A 128 -4.58 -10.95 -7.74
N LYS A 129 -5.54 -10.05 -7.67
CA LYS A 129 -6.11 -9.31 -8.80
C LYS A 129 -6.05 -7.84 -8.45
N ARG A 130 -4.85 -7.29 -8.45
CA ARG A 130 -4.59 -5.90 -8.07
C ARG A 130 -5.43 -4.93 -8.88
N GLY A 131 -5.79 -3.84 -8.25
CA GLY A 131 -6.48 -2.71 -8.85
C GLY A 131 -6.19 -1.47 -8.02
N PHE A 132 -6.51 -0.31 -8.54
CA PHE A 132 -6.51 0.93 -7.76
C PHE A 132 -7.93 1.42 -7.55
N SER A 133 -8.17 2.06 -6.42
CA SER A 133 -9.43 2.76 -6.13
C SER A 133 -9.29 4.23 -6.43
N VAL A 134 -10.35 4.84 -6.90
CA VAL A 134 -10.43 6.26 -7.22
C VAL A 134 -11.64 6.85 -6.53
N ILE A 135 -11.44 7.95 -5.82
CA ILE A 135 -12.49 8.78 -5.25
C ILE A 135 -12.41 10.16 -5.91
N TYR A 136 -13.53 10.64 -6.38
CA TYR A 136 -13.69 12.01 -6.88
C TYR A 136 -14.35 12.86 -5.79
N THR A 137 -13.66 13.90 -5.37
CA THR A 137 -14.17 14.88 -4.40
C THR A 137 -14.26 16.24 -5.06
N LYS A 138 -15.32 16.99 -4.75
CA LYS A 138 -15.53 18.31 -5.30
C LYS A 138 -14.57 19.32 -4.69
N VAL A 139 -13.99 20.17 -5.53
CA VAL A 139 -13.22 21.33 -5.10
C VAL A 139 -14.15 22.55 -5.01
N GLU A 140 -14.14 23.26 -3.89
CA GLU A 140 -14.98 24.43 -3.69
C GLU A 140 -14.67 25.53 -4.72
N ASN A 141 -15.72 26.15 -5.24
CA ASN A 141 -15.64 27.22 -6.25
C ASN A 141 -14.91 26.80 -7.54
N SER A 142 -14.92 25.53 -7.89
CA SER A 142 -14.28 24.98 -9.09
C SER A 142 -15.19 23.95 -9.76
N ASP A 143 -15.05 23.78 -11.06
CA ASP A 143 -15.62 22.68 -11.85
C ASP A 143 -14.71 21.44 -11.84
N LYS A 144 -13.59 21.52 -11.14
CA LYS A 144 -12.58 20.45 -11.05
C LYS A 144 -12.75 19.60 -9.79
N HIS A 145 -12.16 18.42 -9.85
CA HIS A 145 -12.15 17.47 -8.75
C HIS A 145 -10.76 17.31 -8.16
N LEU A 146 -10.70 17.01 -6.89
CA LEU A 146 -9.56 16.33 -6.30
C LEU A 146 -9.80 14.82 -6.46
N VAL A 147 -8.95 14.20 -7.28
CA VAL A 147 -9.00 12.77 -7.61
C VAL A 147 -8.01 12.05 -6.69
N LEU A 148 -8.56 11.33 -5.72
CA LEU A 148 -7.81 10.57 -4.72
C LEU A 148 -7.70 9.11 -5.17
N ILE A 149 -6.47 8.62 -5.29
CA ILE A 149 -6.18 7.29 -5.81
C ILE A 149 -5.38 6.50 -4.78
N ASN A 150 -5.90 5.33 -4.41
CA ASN A 150 -5.18 4.36 -3.58
C ASN A 150 -4.76 3.19 -4.45
N ALA A 151 -3.48 2.81 -4.39
CA ALA A 151 -2.94 1.71 -5.16
C ALA A 151 -2.02 0.83 -4.31
N HIS A 152 -1.86 -0.42 -4.74
CA HIS A 152 -0.90 -1.36 -4.18
C HIS A 152 -0.42 -2.29 -5.32
N LEU A 153 0.82 -2.09 -5.77
CA LEU A 153 1.39 -2.84 -6.89
C LEU A 153 1.89 -4.22 -6.47
N ASP A 154 2.09 -5.12 -7.43
CA ASP A 154 2.57 -6.47 -7.13
C ASP A 154 4.01 -6.46 -6.59
N ALA A 155 4.26 -7.29 -5.56
CA ALA A 155 5.58 -7.50 -4.96
C ALA A 155 6.36 -8.62 -5.65
N TYR A 156 5.69 -9.76 -5.92
CA TYR A 156 6.31 -11.05 -6.28
C TYR A 156 6.14 -11.41 -7.76
N ASP A 157 6.05 -10.43 -8.64
CA ASP A 157 5.96 -10.64 -10.08
C ASP A 157 7.31 -11.08 -10.67
N LYS A 158 7.37 -12.31 -11.16
CA LYS A 158 8.58 -12.84 -11.83
C LYS A 158 8.89 -12.04 -13.09
N GLY A 159 10.01 -11.35 -13.09
CA GLY A 159 10.47 -10.53 -14.22
C GLY A 159 9.84 -9.14 -14.29
N ASN A 160 9.08 -8.72 -13.28
CA ASN A 160 8.50 -7.37 -13.14
C ASN A 160 7.62 -6.87 -14.31
N SER A 161 7.19 -7.75 -15.20
CA SER A 161 6.37 -7.37 -16.35
C SER A 161 4.97 -6.93 -15.96
N GLY A 162 4.37 -7.60 -14.98
CA GLY A 162 3.05 -7.24 -14.43
C GLY A 162 3.11 -5.94 -13.65
N LYS A 163 4.11 -5.74 -12.81
CA LYS A 163 4.32 -4.51 -12.05
C LYS A 163 4.50 -3.30 -12.99
N LYS A 164 5.32 -3.45 -14.05
CA LYS A 164 5.47 -2.42 -15.08
C LYS A 164 4.17 -2.13 -15.81
N ALA A 165 3.39 -3.15 -16.16
CA ALA A 165 2.09 -2.98 -16.79
C ALA A 165 1.08 -2.31 -15.85
N GLN A 166 1.08 -2.65 -14.58
CA GLN A 166 0.25 -2.02 -13.55
C GLN A 166 0.62 -0.55 -13.39
N MET A 167 1.91 -0.24 -13.27
CA MET A 167 2.39 1.14 -13.19
C MET A 167 1.99 1.95 -14.41
N LYS A 168 2.19 1.40 -15.63
CA LYS A 168 1.78 2.07 -16.86
C LYS A 168 0.29 2.41 -16.86
N GLN A 169 -0.59 1.47 -16.47
CA GLN A 169 -2.04 1.71 -16.40
C GLN A 169 -2.39 2.81 -15.39
N LEU A 170 -1.74 2.83 -14.22
CA LEU A 170 -1.93 3.87 -13.22
C LEU A 170 -1.50 5.23 -13.78
N LEU A 171 -0.33 5.32 -14.41
CA LEU A 171 0.21 6.56 -14.97
C LEU A 171 -0.63 7.10 -16.14
N GLU A 172 -1.14 6.24 -17.01
CA GLU A 172 -2.08 6.62 -18.08
C GLU A 172 -3.37 7.20 -17.51
N PHE A 173 -3.88 6.61 -16.42
CA PHE A 173 -5.09 7.10 -15.75
C PHE A 173 -4.88 8.47 -15.10
N ILE A 174 -3.78 8.67 -14.37
CA ILE A 174 -3.52 9.94 -13.70
C ILE A 174 -3.27 11.07 -14.71
N ASP A 175 -2.57 10.79 -15.81
CA ASP A 175 -2.34 11.74 -16.91
C ASP A 175 -3.68 12.16 -17.58
N TYR A 176 -4.57 11.19 -17.79
CA TYR A 176 -5.91 11.47 -18.32
C TYR A 176 -6.73 12.39 -17.40
N GLU A 177 -6.71 12.14 -16.08
CA GLU A 177 -7.43 12.99 -15.13
C GLU A 177 -6.80 14.38 -14.99
N TYR A 178 -5.47 14.47 -15.00
CA TYR A 178 -4.77 15.75 -14.95
C TYR A 178 -5.04 16.61 -16.19
N LYS A 179 -5.07 16.04 -17.38
CA LYS A 179 -5.42 16.74 -18.65
C LYS A 179 -6.83 17.33 -18.67
N LYS A 180 -7.73 16.84 -17.82
CA LYS A 180 -9.06 17.45 -17.58
C LYS A 180 -8.99 18.69 -16.67
N GLY A 181 -7.82 18.99 -16.12
CA GLY A 181 -7.60 20.05 -15.14
C GLY A 181 -7.87 19.63 -13.69
N ASN A 182 -8.09 18.35 -13.43
CA ASN A 182 -8.29 17.84 -12.08
C ASN A 182 -6.99 17.89 -11.26
N TYR A 183 -7.12 17.97 -9.96
CA TYR A 183 -6.05 17.73 -8.99
C TYR A 183 -5.94 16.22 -8.77
N VAL A 184 -4.74 15.65 -8.89
CA VAL A 184 -4.57 14.20 -8.79
C VAL A 184 -3.55 13.85 -7.71
N LEU A 185 -3.98 13.06 -6.74
CA LEU A 185 -3.14 12.56 -5.66
C LEU A 185 -3.24 11.04 -5.56
N VAL A 186 -2.11 10.36 -5.75
CA VAL A 186 -1.97 8.92 -5.54
C VAL A 186 -1.24 8.69 -4.22
N GLY A 187 -1.77 7.82 -3.35
CA GLY A 187 -1.04 7.23 -2.22
C GLY A 187 -0.92 5.73 -2.44
N ALA A 188 0.28 5.19 -2.38
CA ALA A 188 0.49 3.78 -2.72
C ALA A 188 1.66 3.13 -1.99
N ASP A 189 1.52 1.81 -1.80
CA ASP A 189 2.64 0.90 -1.74
C ASP A 189 3.01 0.50 -3.18
N PHE A 190 4.16 1.00 -3.65
CA PHE A 190 4.62 0.76 -5.02
C PHE A 190 5.36 -0.57 -5.17
N ASN A 191 5.76 -1.20 -4.06
CA ASN A 191 6.62 -2.39 -4.07
C ASN A 191 7.88 -2.23 -4.95
N GLN A 192 8.32 -0.97 -5.08
CA GLN A 192 9.54 -0.55 -5.78
C GLN A 192 10.21 0.56 -4.97
N SER A 193 11.54 0.60 -4.96
CA SER A 193 12.26 1.66 -4.28
C SER A 193 11.98 3.02 -4.93
N LEU A 194 11.44 3.94 -4.14
CA LEU A 194 11.19 5.32 -4.55
C LEU A 194 12.49 6.13 -4.54
N LYS A 195 13.44 5.75 -3.68
CA LYS A 195 14.82 6.22 -3.73
C LYS A 195 15.55 5.47 -4.84
N THR A 196 16.35 6.18 -5.64
CA THR A 196 17.22 5.53 -6.63
C THR A 196 18.40 4.88 -5.90
N LEU A 197 18.46 3.56 -5.91
CA LEU A 197 19.50 2.75 -5.31
C LEU A 197 20.54 2.37 -6.36
N THR A 198 21.80 2.35 -5.96
CA THR A 198 22.88 1.75 -6.75
C THR A 198 22.76 0.22 -6.74
N GLN A 199 23.46 -0.45 -7.67
CA GLN A 199 23.46 -1.92 -7.71
C GLN A 199 24.04 -2.53 -6.43
N ASP A 200 25.01 -1.87 -5.80
CA ASP A 200 25.61 -2.32 -4.55
C ASP A 200 24.61 -2.21 -3.39
N GLU A 201 23.86 -1.11 -3.30
CA GLU A 201 22.79 -0.96 -2.29
C GLU A 201 21.69 -2.03 -2.48
N ILE A 202 21.31 -2.36 -3.71
CA ILE A 202 20.35 -3.45 -3.98
C ILE A 202 20.93 -4.80 -3.57
N ASN A 203 22.20 -5.04 -3.83
CA ASN A 203 22.89 -6.31 -3.55
C ASN A 203 23.21 -6.54 -2.07
N VAL A 204 23.00 -5.55 -1.20
CA VAL A 204 23.06 -5.75 0.26
C VAL A 204 22.05 -6.81 0.72
N VAL A 205 20.87 -6.85 0.08
CA VAL A 205 19.88 -7.90 0.32
C VAL A 205 20.27 -9.16 -0.45
N PRO A 206 20.35 -10.35 0.16
CA PRO A 206 20.63 -11.62 -0.51
C PRO A 206 19.70 -11.90 -1.70
N LYS A 207 20.24 -12.58 -2.74
CA LYS A 207 19.50 -12.82 -4.00
C LYS A 207 18.25 -13.69 -3.87
N GLU A 208 18.26 -14.55 -2.90
CA GLU A 208 17.16 -15.48 -2.56
C GLU A 208 16.00 -14.80 -1.81
N LEU A 209 16.23 -13.59 -1.29
CA LEU A 209 15.21 -12.80 -0.61
C LEU A 209 14.54 -11.82 -1.56
N TRP A 210 13.37 -11.33 -1.18
CA TRP A 210 12.72 -10.25 -1.91
C TRP A 210 13.53 -8.96 -1.86
N ARG A 211 13.58 -8.23 -2.98
CA ARG A 211 14.28 -6.96 -3.12
C ARG A 211 13.41 -5.92 -3.79
N ALA A 212 13.46 -4.71 -3.26
CA ALA A 212 12.88 -3.57 -3.95
C ALA A 212 13.79 -3.15 -5.12
N GLU A 213 13.32 -3.30 -6.36
CA GLU A 213 13.96 -2.69 -7.52
C GLU A 213 13.59 -1.20 -7.62
N ASN A 214 14.42 -0.41 -8.29
CA ASN A 214 14.15 1.01 -8.48
C ASN A 214 12.86 1.24 -9.28
N LEU A 215 12.02 2.16 -8.82
CA LEU A 215 10.95 2.70 -9.62
C LEU A 215 11.54 3.51 -10.78
N ASP A 216 11.09 3.22 -12.00
CA ASP A 216 11.51 3.97 -13.19
C ASP A 216 10.82 5.34 -13.23
N LYS A 217 11.50 6.35 -12.69
CA LYS A 217 10.97 7.72 -12.62
C LYS A 217 10.76 8.36 -13.99
N SER A 218 11.42 7.85 -15.05
CA SER A 218 11.25 8.37 -16.40
C SER A 218 9.87 8.08 -16.99
N MET A 219 9.13 7.13 -16.39
CA MET A 219 7.75 6.82 -16.77
C MET A 219 6.73 7.86 -16.29
N LEU A 220 7.10 8.72 -15.31
CA LEU A 220 6.16 9.71 -14.79
C LEU A 220 5.75 10.69 -15.89
N PRO A 221 4.44 10.92 -16.08
CA PRO A 221 3.99 11.95 -17.04
C PRO A 221 4.45 13.34 -16.63
N ALA A 222 4.60 14.23 -17.60
CA ALA A 222 4.83 15.64 -17.32
C ALA A 222 3.71 16.21 -16.43
N GLY A 223 4.06 17.07 -15.48
CA GLY A 223 3.10 17.64 -14.53
C GLY A 223 2.86 16.78 -13.29
N PHE A 224 3.72 15.78 -13.02
CA PHE A 224 3.66 14.96 -11.82
C PHE A 224 4.99 14.87 -11.09
N ASN A 225 4.90 14.83 -9.76
CA ASN A 225 6.03 14.65 -8.85
C ASN A 225 5.84 13.37 -8.03
N LEU A 226 6.93 12.62 -7.88
CA LEU A 226 7.02 11.53 -6.91
C LEU A 226 7.43 12.13 -5.56
N VAL A 227 6.66 11.85 -4.50
CA VAL A 227 6.81 12.45 -3.18
C VAL A 227 6.94 11.35 -2.13
N TYR A 228 8.06 11.32 -1.43
CA TYR A 228 8.38 10.35 -0.38
C TYR A 228 9.39 10.93 0.61
N ASP A 229 9.50 10.34 1.78
CA ASP A 229 10.52 10.69 2.78
C ASP A 229 11.80 9.89 2.50
N GLU A 230 12.88 10.58 2.17
CA GLU A 230 14.19 9.95 1.90
C GLU A 230 14.93 9.53 3.17
N SER A 231 14.50 10.02 4.33
CA SER A 231 15.24 9.90 5.59
C SER A 231 14.94 8.64 6.37
N LYS A 232 13.81 7.97 6.09
CA LYS A 232 13.34 6.81 6.86
C LYS A 232 12.72 5.75 5.96
N ASN A 233 13.00 4.49 6.29
CA ASN A 233 12.36 3.37 5.62
C ASN A 233 10.87 3.31 5.95
N SER A 234 10.05 3.13 4.94
CA SER A 234 8.60 2.97 5.08
C SER A 234 8.19 1.52 5.32
N ALA A 235 8.99 0.56 4.84
CA ALA A 235 8.75 -0.87 5.02
C ALA A 235 10.01 -1.60 5.45
N ARG A 236 9.83 -2.78 6.05
CA ARG A 236 10.90 -3.74 6.33
C ARG A 236 10.74 -5.03 5.53
N LEU A 237 11.82 -5.75 5.33
CA LEU A 237 11.74 -7.14 4.87
C LEU A 237 11.32 -8.05 6.03
N ASN A 238 10.36 -8.94 5.77
CA ASN A 238 9.80 -9.85 6.78
C ASN A 238 10.53 -11.22 6.79
N ASN A 239 11.83 -11.24 6.48
CA ASN A 239 12.63 -12.48 6.48
C ASN A 239 12.93 -13.03 7.87
N LYS A 240 12.85 -12.18 8.89
CA LYS A 240 13.02 -12.48 10.32
C LYS A 240 12.40 -11.39 11.19
N PRO A 241 12.22 -11.63 12.50
CA PRO A 241 11.88 -10.57 13.45
C PRO A 241 12.80 -9.35 13.34
N TYR A 242 12.23 -8.16 13.45
CA TYR A 242 12.96 -6.90 13.30
C TYR A 242 13.74 -6.59 14.57
N VAL A 243 15.05 -6.40 14.42
CA VAL A 243 15.90 -5.82 15.46
C VAL A 243 16.64 -4.66 14.82
N LYS A 244 16.46 -3.47 15.34
CA LYS A 244 17.07 -2.26 14.81
C LYS A 244 18.58 -2.41 14.70
N ASP A 245 19.11 -1.99 13.56
CA ASP A 245 20.55 -1.97 13.25
C ASP A 245 21.26 -3.36 13.35
N SER A 246 20.49 -4.45 13.33
CA SER A 246 21.05 -5.80 13.32
C SER A 246 21.35 -6.29 11.91
N GLU A 247 22.38 -7.12 11.79
CA GLU A 247 22.73 -7.81 10.54
C GLU A 247 21.52 -8.60 10.00
N GLY A 248 21.29 -8.51 8.68
CA GLY A 248 20.17 -9.20 7.99
C GLY A 248 18.79 -8.58 8.23
N THR A 249 18.73 -7.38 8.81
CA THR A 249 17.52 -6.56 8.85
C THR A 249 17.59 -5.53 7.73
N TYR A 250 16.60 -5.56 6.84
CA TYR A 250 16.55 -4.71 5.65
C TYR A 250 15.31 -3.83 5.66
N GLY A 251 15.47 -2.58 5.29
CA GLY A 251 14.38 -1.62 5.17
C GLY A 251 14.35 -0.98 3.79
N PHE A 252 13.15 -0.57 3.37
CA PHE A 252 12.89 -0.02 2.05
C PHE A 252 12.04 1.25 2.13
N ILE A 253 12.19 2.13 1.14
CA ILE A 253 11.31 3.27 0.90
C ILE A 253 10.45 2.92 -0.30
N ILE A 254 9.30 2.30 -0.07
CA ILE A 254 8.39 1.79 -1.11
C ILE A 254 6.99 2.39 -1.03
N ASP A 255 6.68 3.11 0.05
CA ASP A 255 5.43 3.82 0.27
C ASP A 255 5.62 5.32 0.03
N GLY A 256 4.69 5.94 -0.66
CA GLY A 256 4.74 7.36 -0.96
C GLY A 256 3.58 7.82 -1.84
N TYR A 257 3.80 8.94 -2.53
CA TYR A 257 2.76 9.61 -3.28
C TYR A 257 3.22 10.00 -4.69
N ILE A 258 2.25 10.07 -5.61
CA ILE A 258 2.41 10.82 -6.87
C ILE A 258 1.40 11.96 -6.82
N ALA A 259 1.87 13.19 -6.96
CA ALA A 259 1.04 14.39 -6.92
C ALA A 259 1.17 15.20 -8.21
N SER A 260 0.05 15.67 -8.74
CA SER A 260 0.04 16.59 -9.88
C SER A 260 0.59 17.98 -9.50
N GLU A 261 1.17 18.71 -10.43
CA GLU A 261 1.83 20.02 -10.17
C GLU A 261 0.90 21.10 -9.62
N ASN A 262 -0.42 20.98 -9.86
CA ASN A 262 -1.43 21.87 -9.29
C ASN A 262 -1.72 21.54 -7.79
N ILE A 263 -1.05 20.54 -7.23
CA ILE A 263 -0.99 20.27 -5.79
C ILE A 263 0.36 20.77 -5.27
N GLU A 264 0.34 21.68 -4.32
CA GLU A 264 1.55 22.12 -3.61
C GLU A 264 1.83 21.20 -2.43
N VAL A 265 2.97 20.53 -2.46
CA VAL A 265 3.45 19.68 -1.35
C VAL A 265 4.08 20.58 -0.29
N LEU A 266 3.54 20.54 0.91
CA LEU A 266 4.02 21.31 2.08
C LEU A 266 4.98 20.51 2.96
N GLY A 267 4.99 19.19 2.83
CA GLY A 267 5.90 18.30 3.53
C GLY A 267 5.46 16.86 3.47
N VAL A 268 6.43 15.96 3.55
CA VAL A 268 6.24 14.52 3.65
C VAL A 268 7.12 13.97 4.76
N GLU A 269 6.59 13.03 5.54
CA GLU A 269 7.34 12.37 6.61
C GLU A 269 6.87 10.94 6.83
N THR A 270 7.80 10.03 7.11
CA THR A 270 7.53 8.68 7.58
C THR A 270 7.46 8.66 9.10
N LEU A 271 6.30 8.29 9.64
CA LEU A 271 6.04 8.21 11.07
C LEU A 271 6.65 6.90 11.60
N ASN A 272 7.91 6.96 12.00
CA ASN A 272 8.66 5.79 12.45
C ASN A 272 8.05 5.17 13.72
N GLN A 273 7.36 4.06 13.56
CA GLN A 273 6.79 3.24 14.64
C GLN A 273 7.71 2.05 15.01
N GLU A 274 8.91 1.97 14.42
CA GLU A 274 9.84 0.83 14.58
C GLU A 274 9.15 -0.50 14.27
N TYR A 275 8.19 -0.49 13.35
CA TYR A 275 7.40 -1.65 12.90
C TYR A 275 6.66 -2.40 14.01
N ARG A 276 6.32 -1.72 15.12
CA ARG A 276 5.73 -2.34 16.32
C ARG A 276 4.40 -3.03 16.08
N TYR A 277 3.62 -2.59 15.09
CA TYR A 277 2.25 -3.06 14.86
C TYR A 277 1.98 -3.43 13.42
N SER A 278 2.91 -3.16 12.52
CA SER A 278 2.84 -3.47 11.09
C SER A 278 4.25 -3.47 10.51
N ASP A 279 4.45 -4.23 9.46
CA ASP A 279 5.68 -4.28 8.65
C ASP A 279 5.93 -2.99 7.84
N HIS A 280 4.95 -2.08 7.82
CA HIS A 280 5.09 -0.74 7.25
C HIS A 280 4.91 0.36 8.30
N ASN A 281 5.65 1.45 8.15
CA ASN A 281 5.47 2.70 8.85
C ASN A 281 4.55 3.62 8.04
N PRO A 282 3.61 4.35 8.67
CA PRO A 282 2.77 5.30 7.95
C PRO A 282 3.57 6.44 7.32
N VAL A 283 3.22 6.83 6.10
CA VAL A 283 3.80 8.00 5.43
C VAL A 283 2.74 9.10 5.36
N LYS A 284 3.07 10.26 5.92
CA LYS A 284 2.18 11.43 6.03
C LYS A 284 2.57 12.50 5.03
N LEU A 285 1.59 12.97 4.26
CA LEU A 285 1.73 14.08 3.33
C LEU A 285 0.90 15.28 3.80
N ARG A 286 1.48 16.47 3.77
CA ARG A 286 0.76 17.73 3.89
C ARG A 286 0.78 18.46 2.56
N TYR A 287 -0.38 18.89 2.09
CA TYR A 287 -0.53 19.52 0.79
C TYR A 287 -1.64 20.57 0.78
N LYS A 288 -1.65 21.41 -0.21
CA LYS A 288 -2.77 22.29 -0.58
C LYS A 288 -2.99 22.30 -2.09
N LEU A 289 -4.19 22.61 -2.53
CA LEU A 289 -4.52 22.84 -3.94
C LEU A 289 -4.11 24.26 -4.31
N LYS A 290 -3.52 24.43 -5.51
CA LYS A 290 -3.13 25.76 -6.05
C LYS A 290 -4.29 26.45 -6.75
#